data_f2fe1fc5b79eb769d12bd4457505a243
#
_entry.id   f2fe1fc5b79eb769d12bd4457505a243
#
_cell.length_a   1.000
_cell.length_b   1.000
_cell.length_c   1.000
_cell.angle_alpha   90.00
_cell.angle_beta   90.00
_cell.angle_gamma   90.00
#
_symmetry.space_group_name_H-M   'P 1'
#
loop_
_entity.id
_entity.type
_entity.pdbx_description
1 polymer ?
#
loop_
_entity_poly.entity_id
_entity_poly.type
_entity_poly.pdbx_seq_one_letter_code
_entity_poly.pdbx_strand_id
1 'polypeptide(L)'
;PLAYMIFRASEAYLNYMEADYMKNKNLDDYSKKYWRALRKRAGVSENFQKTIDATDLSKENDLAVWSGSQMIDKTLYNIRRERRCEFIAEGMRKDDLLRWRSLDKMKNYQTEGFNWQEYQKEPYYVKQLAAGLVVSNSKYLRPHFANELIITNNGYNFEEANYLTPISYD
;
A
#
# COMPACT_ATOMS: atom_id res chain seq x y z
N PRO A 1 -22.74 18.62 -12.05
CA PRO A 1 -22.67 17.65 -11.00
C PRO A 1 -21.41 16.79 -11.19
N LEU A 2 -20.58 16.70 -10.15
CA LEU A 2 -19.44 15.79 -10.14
C LEU A 2 -19.99 14.36 -10.03
N ALA A 3 -19.81 13.55 -11.08
CA ALA A 3 -20.15 12.14 -11.02
C ALA A 3 -19.10 11.43 -10.14
N TYR A 4 -19.57 10.81 -9.05
CA TYR A 4 -18.73 9.97 -8.22
C TYR A 4 -18.74 8.53 -8.75
N MET A 5 -17.56 8.00 -9.02
CA MET A 5 -17.41 6.65 -9.56
C MET A 5 -17.45 5.64 -8.39
N ILE A 6 -18.52 4.83 -8.34
CA ILE A 6 -18.71 3.85 -7.26
C ILE A 6 -17.99 2.53 -7.56
N PHE A 7 -18.01 2.09 -8.82
CA PHE A 7 -17.36 0.84 -9.26
C PHE A 7 -16.56 1.05 -10.54
N ARG A 8 -15.45 0.33 -10.64
CA ARG A 8 -14.61 0.31 -11.84
C ARG A 8 -14.33 -1.14 -12.29
N ALA A 9 -14.27 -1.36 -13.60
CA ALA A 9 -13.95 -2.68 -14.16
C ALA A 9 -12.61 -3.23 -13.65
N SER A 10 -11.64 -2.35 -13.38
CA SER A 10 -10.34 -2.74 -12.82
C SER A 10 -10.47 -3.44 -11.46
N GLU A 11 -11.47 -3.09 -10.65
CA GLU A 11 -11.70 -3.78 -9.38
C GLU A 11 -12.14 -5.23 -9.62
N ALA A 12 -13.09 -5.46 -10.53
CA ALA A 12 -13.51 -6.80 -10.89
C ALA A 12 -12.35 -7.64 -11.45
N TYR A 13 -11.50 -7.04 -12.29
CA TYR A 13 -10.34 -7.72 -12.87
C TYR A 13 -9.34 -8.12 -11.78
N LEU A 14 -9.01 -7.22 -10.86
CA LEU A 14 -8.05 -7.50 -9.80
C LEU A 14 -8.59 -8.48 -8.76
N ASN A 15 -9.89 -8.40 -8.44
CA ASN A 15 -10.55 -9.39 -7.58
C ASN A 15 -10.51 -10.78 -8.21
N TYR A 16 -10.81 -10.88 -9.52
CA TYR A 16 -10.74 -12.14 -10.24
C TYR A 16 -9.32 -12.73 -10.24
N MET A 17 -8.33 -11.92 -10.60
CA MET A 17 -6.93 -12.35 -10.66
C MET A 17 -6.42 -12.87 -9.30
N GLU A 18 -6.75 -12.16 -8.22
CA GLU A 18 -6.35 -12.58 -6.88
C GLU A 18 -7.05 -13.89 -6.47
N ALA A 19 -8.35 -13.98 -6.69
CA ALA A 19 -9.15 -15.18 -6.37
C ALA A 19 -8.71 -16.40 -7.17
N ASP A 20 -8.50 -16.26 -8.48
CA ASP A 20 -8.00 -17.31 -9.36
C ASP A 20 -6.64 -17.82 -8.89
N TYR A 21 -5.70 -16.92 -8.67
CA TYR A 21 -4.36 -17.32 -8.22
C TYR A 21 -4.37 -17.94 -6.82
N MET A 22 -5.16 -17.41 -5.91
CA MET A 22 -5.27 -17.99 -4.56
C MET A 22 -5.83 -19.41 -4.59
N LYS A 23 -6.78 -19.68 -5.48
CA LYS A 23 -7.41 -20.99 -5.63
C LYS A 23 -6.51 -21.99 -6.37
N ASN A 24 -5.96 -21.59 -7.50
CA ASN A 24 -5.33 -22.50 -8.46
C ASN A 24 -3.80 -22.48 -8.39
N LYS A 25 -3.20 -21.51 -7.69
CA LYS A 25 -1.75 -21.25 -7.67
C LYS A 25 -1.13 -21.08 -9.07
N ASN A 26 -1.98 -20.75 -10.02
CA ASN A 26 -1.64 -20.47 -11.41
C ASN A 26 -2.64 -19.44 -11.94
N LEU A 27 -2.22 -18.66 -12.93
CA LEU A 27 -3.07 -17.69 -13.59
C LEU A 27 -3.72 -18.34 -14.82
N ASP A 28 -5.03 -18.30 -14.92
CA ASP A 28 -5.74 -18.68 -16.12
C ASP A 28 -5.60 -17.63 -17.24
N ASP A 29 -6.19 -17.89 -18.39
CA ASP A 29 -6.07 -16.99 -19.53
C ASP A 29 -6.84 -15.69 -19.35
N TYR A 30 -7.92 -15.69 -18.54
CA TYR A 30 -8.66 -14.48 -18.19
C TYR A 30 -7.84 -13.59 -17.26
N SER A 31 -7.22 -14.15 -16.22
CA SER A 31 -6.31 -13.46 -15.31
C SER A 31 -5.17 -12.78 -16.08
N LYS A 32 -4.51 -13.52 -16.97
CA LYS A 32 -3.45 -12.98 -17.84
C LYS A 32 -3.95 -11.86 -18.75
N LYS A 33 -5.14 -12.03 -19.34
CA LYS A 33 -5.78 -11.02 -20.19
C LYS A 33 -6.08 -9.74 -19.41
N TYR A 34 -6.67 -9.87 -18.22
CA TYR A 34 -7.01 -8.72 -17.38
C TYR A 34 -5.78 -7.98 -16.91
N TRP A 35 -4.73 -8.70 -16.51
CA TRP A 35 -3.48 -8.08 -16.10
C TRP A 35 -2.85 -7.27 -17.23
N ARG A 36 -2.76 -7.83 -18.43
CA ARG A 36 -2.27 -7.11 -19.61
C ARG A 36 -3.12 -5.87 -19.92
N ALA A 37 -4.46 -5.99 -19.83
CA ALA A 37 -5.36 -4.87 -20.10
C ALA A 37 -5.15 -3.70 -19.12
N LEU A 38 -4.97 -3.97 -17.83
CA LEU A 38 -4.67 -2.96 -16.82
C LEU A 38 -3.34 -2.26 -17.14
N ARG A 39 -2.30 -3.03 -17.41
CA ARG A 39 -0.96 -2.51 -17.70
C ARG A 39 -0.92 -1.71 -19.00
N LYS A 40 -1.60 -2.19 -20.04
CA LYS A 40 -1.76 -1.47 -21.32
C LYS A 40 -2.43 -0.11 -21.12
N ARG A 41 -3.53 -0.07 -20.36
CA ARG A 41 -4.22 1.18 -20.03
C ARG A 41 -3.33 2.15 -19.26
N ALA A 42 -2.51 1.64 -18.34
CA ALA A 42 -1.57 2.44 -17.57
C ALA A 42 -0.33 2.88 -18.36
N GLY A 43 -0.19 2.49 -19.63
CA GLY A 43 0.96 2.84 -20.45
C GLY A 43 2.27 2.16 -20.05
N VAL A 44 2.20 1.06 -19.29
CA VAL A 44 3.36 0.27 -18.88
C VAL A 44 3.45 -1.06 -19.64
N SER A 45 4.61 -1.71 -19.59
CA SER A 45 4.82 -2.99 -20.28
C SER A 45 3.77 -4.04 -19.89
N GLU A 46 3.14 -4.65 -20.87
CA GLU A 46 2.17 -5.73 -20.68
C GLU A 46 2.82 -7.03 -20.18
N ASN A 47 4.14 -7.12 -20.22
CA ASN A 47 4.89 -8.28 -19.72
C ASN A 47 4.98 -8.24 -18.19
N PHE A 48 3.90 -8.67 -17.53
CA PHE A 48 3.86 -8.77 -16.06
C PHE A 48 4.82 -9.84 -15.52
N GLN A 49 5.16 -10.88 -16.31
CA GLN A 49 6.09 -11.91 -15.88
C GLN A 49 7.48 -11.33 -15.59
N LYS A 50 7.96 -10.41 -16.41
CA LYS A 50 9.22 -9.70 -16.17
C LYS A 50 9.22 -9.00 -14.80
N THR A 51 8.08 -8.47 -14.40
CA THR A 51 7.93 -7.81 -13.08
C THR A 51 7.99 -8.83 -11.94
N ILE A 52 7.28 -9.95 -12.09
CA ILE A 52 7.30 -11.05 -11.10
C ILE A 52 8.73 -11.58 -10.92
N ASP A 53 9.43 -11.85 -12.02
CA ASP A 53 10.78 -12.41 -12.00
C ASP A 53 11.78 -11.46 -11.31
N ALA A 54 11.66 -10.17 -11.55
CA ALA A 54 12.51 -9.14 -10.96
C ALA A 54 12.19 -8.83 -9.49
N THR A 55 11.07 -9.32 -8.94
CA THR A 55 10.66 -9.02 -7.57
C THR A 55 11.51 -9.80 -6.57
N ASP A 56 12.07 -9.08 -5.60
CA ASP A 56 12.71 -9.63 -4.41
C ASP A 56 11.91 -9.20 -3.18
N LEU A 57 11.11 -10.12 -2.64
CA LEU A 57 10.21 -9.84 -1.52
C LEU A 57 10.94 -9.37 -0.26
N SER A 58 12.21 -9.72 -0.09
CA SER A 58 13.00 -9.31 1.07
C SER A 58 13.35 -7.81 1.05
N LYS A 59 13.27 -7.19 -0.13
CA LYS A 59 13.55 -5.77 -0.35
C LYS A 59 12.30 -4.92 -0.46
N GLU A 60 11.12 -5.57 -0.51
CA GLU A 60 9.86 -4.86 -0.62
C GLU A 60 9.42 -4.33 0.74
N ASN A 61 9.38 -3.02 0.88
CA ASN A 61 8.84 -2.36 2.07
C ASN A 61 7.33 -2.14 1.92
N ASP A 62 6.59 -3.20 1.65
CA ASP A 62 5.14 -3.17 1.48
C ASP A 62 4.48 -4.21 2.40
N LEU A 63 3.49 -3.76 3.18
CA LEU A 63 2.73 -4.63 4.07
C LEU A 63 2.00 -5.75 3.32
N ALA A 64 1.72 -5.57 2.02
CA ALA A 64 1.05 -6.55 1.18
C ALA A 64 1.87 -7.83 0.92
N VAL A 65 3.16 -7.86 1.29
CA VAL A 65 3.97 -9.09 1.25
C VAL A 65 3.52 -10.12 2.29
N TRP A 66 2.65 -9.74 3.21
CA TRP A 66 2.21 -10.59 4.30
C TRP A 66 0.75 -11.06 4.13
N SER A 67 0.46 -12.24 4.58
CA SER A 67 -0.88 -12.77 4.91
C SER A 67 -0.81 -13.40 6.30
N GLY A 68 -1.31 -12.68 7.29
CA GLY A 68 -1.06 -13.04 8.69
C GLY A 68 0.44 -13.01 8.98
N SER A 69 0.95 -14.08 9.59
CA SER A 69 2.37 -14.23 9.93
C SER A 69 3.25 -14.73 8.78
N GLN A 70 2.65 -15.08 7.64
CA GLN A 70 3.37 -15.70 6.52
C GLN A 70 3.64 -14.70 5.40
N MET A 71 4.84 -14.76 4.83
CA MET A 71 5.17 -14.07 3.60
C MET A 71 4.55 -14.82 2.42
N ILE A 72 3.91 -14.09 1.52
CA ILE A 72 3.29 -14.65 0.31
C ILE A 72 4.31 -14.82 -0.82
N ASP A 73 3.91 -15.53 -1.87
CA ASP A 73 4.75 -15.68 -3.06
C ASP A 73 4.78 -14.42 -3.96
N LYS A 74 5.76 -14.38 -4.86
CA LYS A 74 6.00 -13.23 -5.75
C LYS A 74 4.82 -12.90 -6.67
N THR A 75 4.10 -13.91 -7.14
CA THR A 75 2.98 -13.71 -8.08
C THR A 75 1.83 -13.05 -7.36
N LEU A 76 1.42 -13.58 -6.21
CA LEU A 76 0.36 -12.99 -5.40
C LEU A 76 0.73 -11.57 -4.95
N TYR A 77 1.98 -11.36 -4.54
CA TYR A 77 2.44 -10.02 -4.20
C TYR A 77 2.31 -9.04 -5.36
N ASN A 78 2.70 -9.44 -6.58
CA ASN A 78 2.61 -8.56 -7.74
C ASN A 78 1.15 -8.26 -8.14
N ILE A 79 0.21 -9.18 -7.94
CA ILE A 79 -1.23 -8.90 -8.10
C ILE A 79 -1.67 -7.83 -7.08
N ARG A 80 -1.29 -7.97 -5.82
CA ARG A 80 -1.59 -7.00 -4.76
C ARG A 80 -0.93 -5.65 -4.99
N ARG A 81 0.29 -5.63 -5.54
CA ARG A 81 0.99 -4.41 -5.92
C ARG A 81 0.31 -3.71 -7.09
N GLU A 82 -0.13 -4.45 -8.11
CA GLU A 82 -0.91 -3.90 -9.22
C GLU A 82 -2.20 -3.25 -8.70
N ARG A 83 -2.89 -3.91 -7.76
CA ARG A 83 -4.08 -3.37 -7.09
C ARG A 83 -3.77 -2.08 -6.33
N ARG A 84 -2.67 -2.04 -5.59
CA ARG A 84 -2.25 -0.82 -4.88
C ARG A 84 -1.98 0.34 -5.83
N CYS A 85 -1.29 0.08 -6.94
CA CYS A 85 -1.01 1.10 -7.95
C CYS A 85 -2.28 1.59 -8.65
N GLU A 86 -3.21 0.68 -8.94
CA GLU A 86 -4.47 0.98 -9.61
C GLU A 86 -5.41 1.84 -8.76
N PHE A 87 -5.45 1.61 -7.44
CA PHE A 87 -6.37 2.27 -6.52
C PHE A 87 -5.70 3.29 -5.59
N ILE A 88 -4.59 3.87 -6.04
CA ILE A 88 -3.91 4.89 -5.26
C ILE A 88 -4.86 6.07 -4.99
N ALA A 89 -4.94 6.49 -3.72
CA ALA A 89 -5.83 7.55 -3.24
C ALA A 89 -7.35 7.27 -3.34
N GLU A 90 -7.77 6.03 -3.64
CA GLU A 90 -9.19 5.66 -3.68
C GLU A 90 -9.72 5.03 -2.37
N GLY A 91 -8.92 5.02 -1.31
CA GLY A 91 -9.34 4.55 0.02
C GLY A 91 -9.30 3.03 0.23
N MET A 92 -9.05 2.24 -0.79
CA MET A 92 -9.14 0.77 -0.76
C MET A 92 -8.07 0.08 0.11
N ARG A 93 -6.99 0.78 0.44
CA ARG A 93 -5.80 0.19 1.07
C ARG A 93 -6.06 -0.42 2.43
N LYS A 94 -6.84 0.25 3.28
CA LYS A 94 -7.15 -0.24 4.63
C LYS A 94 -7.90 -1.57 4.57
N ASP A 95 -8.92 -1.66 3.73
CA ASP A 95 -9.74 -2.86 3.58
C ASP A 95 -8.94 -4.03 3.01
N ASP A 96 -8.02 -3.74 2.07
CA ASP A 96 -7.11 -4.73 1.54
C ASP A 96 -6.18 -5.29 2.63
N LEU A 97 -5.58 -4.44 3.48
CA LEU A 97 -4.72 -4.89 4.57
C LEU A 97 -5.50 -5.68 5.63
N LEU A 98 -6.75 -5.31 5.90
CA LEU A 98 -7.65 -6.06 6.79
C LEU A 98 -7.92 -7.47 6.25
N ARG A 99 -8.39 -7.59 5.00
CA ARG A 99 -8.73 -8.88 4.39
C ARG A 99 -7.51 -9.78 4.16
N TRP A 100 -6.33 -9.21 3.97
CA TRP A 100 -5.07 -9.95 3.85
C TRP A 100 -4.47 -10.34 5.20
N ARG A 101 -5.05 -9.89 6.31
CA ARG A 101 -4.50 -10.09 7.65
C ARG A 101 -3.06 -9.58 7.77
N SER A 102 -2.78 -8.42 7.19
CA SER A 102 -1.46 -7.77 7.21
C SER A 102 -1.46 -6.42 7.93
N LEU A 103 -2.59 -6.02 8.51
CA LEU A 103 -2.71 -4.74 9.23
C LEU A 103 -1.85 -4.71 10.50
N ASP A 104 -1.59 -5.85 11.13
CA ASP A 104 -0.72 -5.99 12.29
C ASP A 104 0.72 -5.51 12.02
N LYS A 105 1.16 -5.57 10.76
CA LYS A 105 2.46 -5.07 10.33
C LYS A 105 2.57 -3.54 10.36
N MET A 106 1.45 -2.84 10.56
CA MET A 106 1.45 -1.40 10.79
C MET A 106 1.84 -1.02 12.23
N LYS A 107 1.95 -1.98 13.16
CA LYS A 107 2.37 -1.67 14.52
C LYS A 107 3.72 -0.97 14.50
N ASN A 108 3.77 0.21 15.14
CA ASN A 108 4.94 1.10 15.16
C ASN A 108 5.36 1.65 13.78
N TYR A 109 4.56 1.45 12.74
CA TYR A 109 4.83 2.05 11.44
C TYR A 109 4.69 3.57 11.52
N GLN A 110 5.74 4.27 11.14
CA GLN A 110 5.75 5.72 11.09
C GLN A 110 5.62 6.19 9.64
N THR A 111 4.67 7.06 9.40
CA THR A 111 4.54 7.69 8.08
C THR A 111 5.71 8.61 7.84
N GLU A 112 6.43 8.38 6.76
CA GLU A 112 7.52 9.20 6.29
C GLU A 112 7.22 9.66 4.87
N GLY A 113 7.58 10.89 4.56
CA GLY A 113 7.37 11.49 3.25
C GLY A 113 8.70 11.74 2.54
N PHE A 114 8.92 12.97 2.18
CA PHE A 114 10.04 13.44 1.39
C PHE A 114 11.40 13.24 2.06
N ASN A 115 12.43 12.88 1.28
CA ASN A 115 13.80 12.77 1.78
C ASN A 115 14.39 14.16 2.04
N TRP A 116 14.35 14.57 3.30
CA TRP A 116 14.85 15.88 3.73
C TRP A 116 16.37 16.02 3.58
N GLN A 117 17.12 14.93 3.66
CA GLN A 117 18.57 14.96 3.64
C GLN A 117 19.13 15.55 2.33
N GLU A 118 18.45 15.34 1.21
CA GLU A 118 18.87 15.84 -0.10
C GLU A 118 18.71 17.36 -0.21
N TYR A 119 17.83 17.96 0.60
CA TYR A 119 17.43 19.36 0.47
C TYR A 119 17.80 20.23 1.69
N GLN A 120 18.60 19.71 2.62
CA GLN A 120 19.01 20.44 3.84
C GLN A 120 19.72 21.77 3.58
N LYS A 121 20.32 21.94 2.42
CA LYS A 121 21.12 23.13 2.06
C LYS A 121 20.27 24.29 1.52
N GLU A 122 19.00 24.04 1.19
CA GLU A 122 18.14 25.07 0.62
C GLU A 122 17.59 26.00 1.73
N PRO A 123 17.81 27.32 1.66
CA PRO A 123 17.42 28.26 2.71
C PRO A 123 15.94 28.22 3.04
N TYR A 124 15.09 27.93 2.07
CA TYR A 124 13.65 27.81 2.26
C TYR A 124 13.30 26.70 3.23
N TYR A 125 13.92 25.54 3.11
CA TYR A 125 13.62 24.37 3.93
C TYR A 125 14.12 24.49 5.36
N VAL A 126 15.23 25.18 5.57
CA VAL A 126 15.73 25.49 6.92
C VAL A 126 14.71 26.31 7.72
N LYS A 127 14.05 27.27 7.06
CA LYS A 127 12.96 28.05 7.69
C LYS A 127 11.73 27.19 8.02
N GLN A 128 11.42 26.21 7.20
CA GLN A 128 10.30 25.29 7.45
C GLN A 128 10.57 24.36 8.63
N LEU A 129 11.81 23.92 8.85
CA LEU A 129 12.17 23.18 10.07
C LEU A 129 11.92 24.00 11.32
N ALA A 130 12.27 25.30 11.32
CA ALA A 130 12.01 26.21 12.42
C ALA A 130 10.50 26.43 12.67
N ALA A 131 9.65 26.17 11.67
CA ALA A 131 8.19 26.28 11.75
C ALA A 131 7.49 25.00 12.26
N GLY A 132 8.21 24.05 12.85
CA GLY A 132 7.63 22.86 13.47
C GLY A 132 7.54 21.62 12.57
N LEU A 133 8.28 21.59 11.46
CA LEU A 133 8.45 20.35 10.69
C LEU A 133 9.20 19.32 11.51
N VAL A 134 8.74 18.08 11.45
CA VAL A 134 9.37 16.96 12.14
C VAL A 134 10.09 16.10 11.12
N VAL A 135 11.33 15.73 11.43
CA VAL A 135 12.19 14.89 10.59
C VAL A 135 12.51 13.61 11.35
N SER A 136 12.39 12.47 10.69
CA SER A 136 12.76 11.18 11.26
C SER A 136 14.26 11.04 11.44
N ASN A 137 14.68 10.00 12.19
CA ASN A 137 16.11 9.66 12.32
C ASN A 137 16.75 9.34 10.96
N SER A 138 15.97 8.82 10.01
CA SER A 138 16.39 8.54 8.63
C SER A 138 16.38 9.79 7.73
N LYS A 139 16.11 10.98 8.31
CA LYS A 139 16.06 12.27 7.60
C LYS A 139 14.92 12.44 6.59
N TYR A 140 13.85 11.70 6.74
CA TYR A 140 12.60 11.90 5.99
C TYR A 140 11.65 12.82 6.76
N LEU A 141 10.86 13.61 6.04
CA LEU A 141 9.81 14.40 6.65
C LEU A 141 8.74 13.49 7.27
N ARG A 142 8.30 13.86 8.45
CA ARG A 142 7.15 13.26 9.14
C ARG A 142 5.96 14.23 9.09
N PRO A 143 4.74 13.76 9.39
CA PRO A 143 3.58 14.64 9.50
C PRO A 143 3.86 15.81 10.46
N HIS A 144 3.33 16.98 10.12
CA HIS A 144 3.47 18.18 10.96
C HIS A 144 2.94 17.89 12.38
N PHE A 145 3.67 18.34 13.40
CA PHE A 145 3.39 18.03 14.81
C PHE A 145 3.35 16.53 15.15
N ALA A 146 4.06 15.69 14.39
CA ALA A 146 4.06 14.23 14.61
C ALA A 146 4.39 13.84 16.06
N ASN A 147 5.24 14.60 16.76
CA ASN A 147 5.61 14.32 18.14
C ASN A 147 4.49 14.61 19.15
N GLU A 148 3.53 15.43 18.78
CA GLU A 148 2.39 15.82 19.62
C GLU A 148 1.17 14.94 19.39
N LEU A 149 1.13 14.25 18.25
CA LEU A 149 0.03 13.35 17.90
C LEU A 149 0.29 11.98 18.52
N ILE A 150 -0.56 11.54 19.43
CA ILE A 150 -0.47 10.22 20.10
C ILE A 150 -0.34 9.09 19.08
N ILE A 151 -1.05 9.17 17.96
CA ILE A 151 -1.07 8.15 16.90
C ILE A 151 0.26 8.09 16.15
N THR A 152 1.00 9.20 16.06
CA THR A 152 2.18 9.29 15.18
C THR A 152 3.50 9.34 15.93
N ASN A 153 3.50 9.58 17.23
CA ASN A 153 4.73 9.70 18.01
C ASN A 153 5.54 8.40 18.00
N ASN A 154 4.86 7.26 18.29
CA ASN A 154 5.48 5.93 18.29
C ASN A 154 5.06 5.09 17.05
N GLY A 155 4.44 5.70 16.06
CA GLY A 155 3.81 5.02 14.93
C GLY A 155 2.40 4.53 15.24
N TYR A 156 1.81 3.82 14.28
CA TYR A 156 0.48 3.27 14.44
C TYR A 156 0.44 2.21 15.54
N ASN A 157 -0.51 2.34 16.46
CA ASN A 157 -0.78 1.33 17.47
C ASN A 157 -1.83 0.36 16.90
N PHE A 158 -1.36 -0.85 16.52
CA PHE A 158 -2.23 -1.92 16.10
C PHE A 158 -2.52 -2.85 17.28
N GLU A 159 -3.80 -3.13 17.49
CA GLU A 159 -4.30 -4.17 18.37
C GLU A 159 -5.11 -5.19 17.56
N GLU A 160 -5.14 -6.46 17.97
CA GLU A 160 -5.84 -7.50 17.23
C GLU A 160 -7.34 -7.22 17.07
N ALA A 161 -7.91 -6.50 18.03
CA ALA A 161 -9.28 -5.99 17.97
C ALA A 161 -9.54 -5.09 16.75
N ASN A 162 -8.50 -4.49 16.15
CA ASN A 162 -8.65 -3.67 14.95
C ASN A 162 -9.04 -4.47 13.69
N TYR A 163 -8.98 -5.80 13.75
CA TYR A 163 -9.56 -6.65 12.71
C TYR A 163 -11.09 -6.81 12.85
N LEU A 164 -11.64 -6.38 13.96
CA LEU A 164 -13.06 -6.47 14.24
C LEU A 164 -13.74 -5.13 13.97
N THR A 165 -14.94 -5.17 13.44
CA THR A 165 -15.80 -4.00 13.35
C THR A 165 -16.67 -3.95 14.60
N PRO A 166 -16.68 -2.85 15.38
CA PRO A 166 -17.57 -2.71 16.50
C PRO A 166 -19.04 -2.88 16.05
N ILE A 167 -19.80 -3.65 16.80
CA ILE A 167 -21.25 -3.71 16.62
C ILE A 167 -21.81 -2.47 17.30
N SER A 168 -22.57 -1.65 16.57
CA SER A 168 -23.32 -0.54 17.15
C SER A 168 -24.37 -1.08 18.11
N TYR A 169 -24.43 -0.53 19.30
CA TYR A 169 -25.57 -0.71 20.20
C TYR A 169 -26.56 0.41 19.88
N ASP A 170 -27.65 0.08 19.25
CA ASP A 170 -28.81 0.94 19.10
C ASP A 170 -29.68 0.87 20.38
#